data_3647d57bcf611b0bc48dfac174ee409e
#
_entry.id   3647d57bcf611b0bc48dfac174ee409e
#
_cell.length_a   1.000
_cell.length_b   1.000
_cell.length_c   1.000
_cell.angle_alpha   90.00
_cell.angle_beta   90.00
_cell.angle_gamma   90.00
#
_symmetry.space_group_name_H-M   'P 1'
#
loop_
_entity.id
_entity.type
_entity.pdbx_description
1 polymer ?
#
loop_
_entity_poly.entity_id
_entity_poly.type
_entity_poly.pdbx_seq_one_letter_code
_entity_poly.pdbx_strand_id
1 'polypeptide(L)'
;MPVSFEPRTEVLPKAQQEIWPQLAPAPGLSFVLYGGTAVALHLGHRVSVDFDFLRTEPFGKREIETSFAFMRDSRTIQEDKNTLLVAIAPMPSGPVKIAFFGGLGIGRINEPLRTKDGTLLVASLEDLLATKLKTILDRAEAKDYRDLSVMLSAGVSLEKALGAFANMYGKDPSLALKAIGFFKDGDLASLPKGDQIVLRKARDRVSEIPEVLITRGSLANTTPS
;
A
#
# COMPACT_ATOMS: atom_id res chain seq x y z
N MET A 1 -12.24 12.39 14.97
CA MET A 1 -12.50 12.10 13.56
C MET A 1 -11.17 11.69 12.93
N PRO A 2 -11.11 10.70 12.03
CA PRO A 2 -9.88 10.37 11.35
C PRO A 2 -9.36 11.58 10.58
N VAL A 3 -8.04 11.74 10.55
CA VAL A 3 -7.40 12.79 9.75
C VAL A 3 -7.72 12.53 8.28
N SER A 4 -8.13 13.56 7.54
CA SER A 4 -8.43 13.46 6.11
C SER A 4 -7.35 14.15 5.27
N PHE A 5 -7.18 13.66 4.04
CA PHE A 5 -6.29 14.24 3.05
C PHE A 5 -6.96 14.34 1.68
N GLU A 6 -6.49 15.24 0.83
CA GLU A 6 -6.93 15.35 -0.56
C GLU A 6 -6.19 14.32 -1.41
N PRO A 7 -6.85 13.26 -1.90
CA PRO A 7 -6.18 12.25 -2.70
C PRO A 7 -5.87 12.80 -4.11
N ARG A 8 -4.69 12.49 -4.63
CA ARG A 8 -4.28 12.86 -5.99
C ARG A 8 -4.89 11.90 -7.02
N THR A 9 -6.22 11.95 -7.17
CA THR A 9 -6.95 11.03 -8.07
C THR A 9 -6.65 11.27 -9.55
N GLU A 10 -6.09 12.43 -9.91
CA GLU A 10 -5.66 12.76 -11.27
C GLU A 10 -4.52 11.87 -11.79
N VAL A 11 -3.76 11.20 -10.90
CA VAL A 11 -2.72 10.25 -11.31
C VAL A 11 -3.26 8.86 -11.61
N LEU A 12 -4.53 8.60 -11.29
CA LEU A 12 -5.15 7.31 -11.55
C LEU A 12 -5.49 7.19 -13.06
N PRO A 13 -5.31 6.01 -13.67
CA PRO A 13 -5.86 5.73 -14.99
C PRO A 13 -7.37 6.01 -15.04
N LYS A 14 -7.87 6.38 -16.21
CA LYS A 14 -9.28 6.72 -16.38
C LYS A 14 -10.22 5.62 -15.90
N ALA A 15 -9.90 4.35 -16.17
CA ALA A 15 -10.69 3.22 -15.69
C ALA A 15 -10.77 3.15 -14.16
N GLN A 16 -9.69 3.49 -13.46
CA GLN A 16 -9.69 3.55 -12.01
C GLN A 16 -10.49 4.75 -11.47
N GLN A 17 -10.47 5.89 -12.16
CA GLN A 17 -11.31 7.05 -11.81
C GLN A 17 -12.79 6.72 -11.98
N GLU A 18 -13.16 5.98 -13.03
CA GLU A 18 -14.54 5.56 -13.30
C GLU A 18 -15.08 4.62 -12.21
N ILE A 19 -14.24 3.73 -11.67
CA ILE A 19 -14.66 2.79 -10.61
C ILE A 19 -14.57 3.40 -9.21
N TRP A 20 -13.88 4.52 -9.03
CA TRP A 20 -13.60 5.13 -7.73
C TRP A 20 -14.82 5.24 -6.81
N PRO A 21 -16.00 5.74 -7.25
CA PRO A 21 -17.17 5.84 -6.39
C PRO A 21 -17.69 4.48 -5.90
N GLN A 22 -17.45 3.40 -6.67
CA GLN A 22 -17.89 2.05 -6.29
C GLN A 22 -17.02 1.41 -5.21
N LEU A 23 -15.89 2.03 -4.85
CA LEU A 23 -15.01 1.58 -3.76
C LEU A 23 -15.50 2.03 -2.38
N ALA A 24 -16.50 2.90 -2.29
CA ALA A 24 -17.02 3.45 -1.05
C ALA A 24 -17.45 2.43 0.03
N PRO A 25 -17.82 1.18 -0.27
CA PRO A 25 -18.06 0.18 0.76
C PRO A 25 -16.81 -0.28 1.53
N ALA A 26 -15.60 -0.10 1.00
CA ALA A 26 -14.36 -0.64 1.56
C ALA A 26 -14.12 -0.25 3.04
N PRO A 27 -14.27 1.04 3.46
CA PRO A 27 -14.10 1.42 4.85
C PRO A 27 -15.09 0.74 5.81
N GLY A 28 -16.35 0.56 5.38
CA GLY A 28 -17.38 -0.12 6.17
C GLY A 28 -17.08 -1.61 6.40
N LEU A 29 -16.22 -2.20 5.57
CA LEU A 29 -15.72 -3.57 5.69
C LEU A 29 -14.34 -3.62 6.33
N SER A 30 -13.87 -2.55 6.95
CA SER A 30 -12.55 -2.42 7.59
C SER A 30 -11.37 -2.57 6.62
N PHE A 31 -11.57 -2.38 5.33
CA PHE A 31 -10.48 -2.38 4.36
C PHE A 31 -9.77 -1.03 4.32
N VAL A 32 -8.44 -1.11 4.28
CA VAL A 32 -7.54 0.03 4.11
C VAL A 32 -6.75 -0.17 2.82
N LEU A 33 -6.65 0.86 2.00
CA LEU A 33 -5.86 0.83 0.78
C LEU A 33 -4.37 0.93 1.12
N TYR A 34 -3.60 -0.01 0.58
CA TYR A 34 -2.15 -0.11 0.65
C TYR A 34 -1.54 -0.09 -0.77
N GLY A 35 -0.30 -0.53 -0.89
CA GLY A 35 0.35 -0.72 -2.17
C GLY A 35 0.76 0.57 -2.89
N GLY A 36 1.09 0.42 -4.18
CA GLY A 36 1.59 1.54 -5.00
C GLY A 36 0.55 2.62 -5.25
N THR A 37 -0.73 2.25 -5.35
CA THR A 37 -1.82 3.21 -5.55
C THR A 37 -2.02 4.08 -4.31
N ALA A 38 -1.87 3.53 -3.10
CA ALA A 38 -1.91 4.34 -1.88
C ALA A 38 -0.79 5.40 -1.87
N VAL A 39 0.45 5.02 -2.20
CA VAL A 39 1.57 5.98 -2.32
C VAL A 39 1.28 7.02 -3.40
N ALA A 40 0.74 6.61 -4.55
CA ALA A 40 0.41 7.53 -5.64
C ALA A 40 -0.68 8.53 -5.25
N LEU A 41 -1.70 8.13 -4.50
CA LEU A 41 -2.75 9.03 -4.00
C LEU A 41 -2.21 10.07 -3.01
N HIS A 42 -1.19 9.74 -2.21
CA HIS A 42 -0.54 10.69 -1.33
C HIS A 42 0.38 11.65 -2.07
N LEU A 43 1.23 11.15 -2.99
CA LEU A 43 2.39 11.87 -3.50
C LEU A 43 2.34 12.22 -4.99
N GLY A 44 1.43 11.63 -5.76
CA GLY A 44 1.25 11.96 -7.17
C GLY A 44 2.43 11.62 -8.09
N HIS A 45 3.33 10.74 -7.67
CA HIS A 45 4.65 10.55 -8.27
C HIS A 45 4.67 9.65 -9.51
N ARG A 46 3.66 8.81 -9.69
CA ARG A 46 3.51 7.91 -10.83
C ARG A 46 2.09 7.38 -10.97
N VAL A 47 1.78 6.87 -12.13
CA VAL A 47 0.58 6.07 -12.35
C VAL A 47 0.71 4.72 -11.62
N SER A 48 -0.36 4.27 -10.98
CA SER A 48 -0.49 2.95 -10.39
C SER A 48 -1.83 2.34 -10.82
N VAL A 49 -1.83 1.05 -11.17
CA VAL A 49 -2.93 0.42 -11.90
C VAL A 49 -3.74 -0.61 -11.09
N ASP A 50 -3.31 -0.92 -9.87
CA ASP A 50 -3.93 -1.94 -9.02
C ASP A 50 -4.43 -1.30 -7.71
N PHE A 51 -5.55 -1.76 -7.17
CA PHE A 51 -5.98 -1.42 -5.82
C PHE A 51 -5.72 -2.62 -4.90
N ASP A 52 -4.93 -2.42 -3.85
CA ASP A 52 -4.59 -3.43 -2.85
C ASP A 52 -5.28 -3.08 -1.51
N PHE A 53 -6.37 -3.76 -1.19
CA PHE A 53 -7.12 -3.60 0.03
C PHE A 53 -6.70 -4.62 1.08
N LEU A 54 -6.28 -4.14 2.25
CA LEU A 54 -5.82 -4.96 3.36
C LEU A 54 -6.75 -4.79 4.57
N ARG A 55 -7.04 -5.89 5.29
CA ARG A 55 -7.70 -5.85 6.58
C ARG A 55 -7.22 -6.95 7.52
N THR A 56 -7.44 -6.76 8.82
CA THR A 56 -7.05 -7.74 9.85
C THR A 56 -8.01 -8.92 9.88
N GLU A 57 -9.31 -8.68 9.77
CA GLU A 57 -10.33 -9.70 9.88
C GLU A 57 -10.32 -10.61 8.64
N PRO A 58 -10.56 -11.91 8.81
CA PRO A 58 -10.85 -12.81 7.70
C PRO A 58 -12.09 -12.36 6.91
N PHE A 59 -12.19 -12.78 5.65
CA PHE A 59 -13.40 -12.58 4.84
C PHE A 59 -13.69 -13.77 3.94
N GLY A 60 -14.93 -13.85 3.48
CA GLY A 60 -15.34 -14.75 2.41
C GLY A 60 -15.66 -13.99 1.13
N LYS A 61 -15.49 -14.63 -0.02
CA LYS A 61 -15.79 -14.04 -1.34
C LYS A 61 -17.20 -13.45 -1.41
N ARG A 62 -18.20 -14.13 -0.84
CA ARG A 62 -19.59 -13.66 -0.85
C ARG A 62 -19.78 -12.30 -0.20
N GLU A 63 -19.00 -11.99 0.84
CA GLU A 63 -19.01 -10.67 1.48
C GLU A 63 -18.61 -9.57 0.48
N ILE A 64 -17.57 -9.83 -0.31
CA ILE A 64 -17.11 -8.90 -1.35
C ILE A 64 -18.13 -8.80 -2.48
N GLU A 65 -18.64 -9.94 -2.97
CA GLU A 65 -19.64 -9.99 -4.04
C GLU A 65 -20.92 -9.23 -3.72
N THR A 66 -21.37 -9.25 -2.46
CA THR A 66 -22.59 -8.56 -2.03
C THR A 66 -22.37 -7.09 -1.74
N SER A 67 -21.15 -6.69 -1.39
CA SER A 67 -20.84 -5.33 -0.97
C SER A 67 -20.42 -4.41 -2.12
N PHE A 68 -19.78 -4.95 -3.16
CA PHE A 68 -19.27 -4.15 -4.28
C PHE A 68 -20.03 -4.42 -5.57
N ALA A 69 -20.66 -3.37 -6.12
CA ALA A 69 -21.47 -3.48 -7.34
C ALA A 69 -20.66 -3.97 -8.55
N PHE A 70 -19.38 -3.59 -8.66
CA PHE A 70 -18.49 -3.99 -9.75
C PHE A 70 -18.22 -5.50 -9.80
N MET A 71 -18.49 -6.23 -8.72
CA MET A 71 -18.28 -7.68 -8.68
C MET A 71 -19.16 -8.44 -9.68
N ARG A 72 -20.29 -7.87 -10.09
CA ARG A 72 -21.19 -8.47 -11.11
C ARG A 72 -20.50 -8.61 -12.46
N ASP A 73 -19.62 -7.65 -12.80
CA ASP A 73 -18.92 -7.58 -14.08
C ASP A 73 -17.44 -7.95 -13.95
N SER A 74 -17.06 -8.54 -12.80
CA SER A 74 -15.68 -8.92 -12.54
C SER A 74 -15.39 -10.37 -12.90
N ARG A 75 -14.12 -10.64 -13.24
CA ARG A 75 -13.57 -11.99 -13.37
C ARG A 75 -12.60 -12.25 -12.20
N THR A 76 -12.82 -13.32 -11.47
CA THR A 76 -11.85 -13.80 -10.47
C THR A 76 -10.57 -14.26 -11.16
N ILE A 77 -9.43 -13.69 -10.75
CA ILE A 77 -8.09 -14.07 -11.20
C ILE A 77 -7.50 -15.08 -10.22
N GLN A 78 -7.65 -14.80 -8.92
CA GLN A 78 -7.17 -15.67 -7.84
C GLN A 78 -8.16 -15.65 -6.69
N GLU A 79 -8.37 -16.78 -6.08
CA GLU A 79 -9.17 -16.96 -4.88
C GLU A 79 -8.50 -17.99 -3.98
N ASP A 80 -8.14 -17.53 -2.78
CA ASP A 80 -7.58 -18.34 -1.70
C ASP A 80 -8.23 -17.94 -0.38
N LYS A 81 -7.94 -18.65 0.69
CA LYS A 81 -8.38 -18.25 2.03
C LYS A 81 -7.91 -16.84 2.34
N ASN A 82 -8.86 -15.93 2.56
CA ASN A 82 -8.59 -14.51 2.84
C ASN A 82 -7.86 -13.74 1.72
N THR A 83 -7.90 -14.23 0.48
CA THR A 83 -7.33 -13.55 -0.68
C THR A 83 -8.30 -13.63 -1.85
N LEU A 84 -8.62 -12.49 -2.43
CA LEU A 84 -9.43 -12.42 -3.64
C LEU A 84 -8.83 -11.36 -4.58
N LEU A 85 -8.40 -11.79 -5.75
CA LEU A 85 -7.94 -10.91 -6.83
C LEU A 85 -8.95 -10.97 -7.97
N VAL A 86 -9.46 -9.83 -8.36
CA VAL A 86 -10.42 -9.69 -9.46
C VAL A 86 -9.94 -8.71 -10.53
N ALA A 87 -10.33 -8.97 -11.78
CA ALA A 87 -10.25 -8.00 -12.87
C ALA A 87 -11.66 -7.58 -13.28
N ILE A 88 -11.87 -6.30 -13.36
CA ILE A 88 -13.11 -5.71 -13.85
C ILE A 88 -12.90 -5.37 -15.31
N ALA A 89 -13.74 -5.97 -16.18
CA ALA A 89 -13.72 -5.75 -17.62
C ALA A 89 -15.17 -5.90 -18.18
N PRO A 90 -15.53 -5.27 -19.29
CA PRO A 90 -14.72 -4.26 -19.95
C PRO A 90 -15.10 -2.85 -19.48
N MET A 91 -14.18 -2.15 -18.83
CA MET A 91 -14.30 -0.70 -18.73
C MET A 91 -13.87 -0.11 -20.07
N PRO A 92 -14.51 0.95 -20.57
CA PRO A 92 -14.13 1.60 -21.84
C PRO A 92 -12.65 1.99 -21.89
N SER A 93 -12.07 2.26 -20.71
CA SER A 93 -10.71 2.75 -20.53
C SER A 93 -9.69 1.66 -20.12
N GLY A 94 -10.07 0.38 -20.16
CA GLY A 94 -9.20 -0.76 -19.84
C GLY A 94 -9.54 -1.48 -18.53
N PRO A 95 -8.91 -2.63 -18.26
CA PRO A 95 -9.20 -3.43 -17.09
C PRO A 95 -8.66 -2.78 -15.80
N VAL A 96 -9.40 -2.91 -14.71
CA VAL A 96 -8.96 -2.55 -13.36
C VAL A 96 -8.77 -3.81 -12.55
N LYS A 97 -7.62 -3.95 -11.88
CA LYS A 97 -7.36 -5.04 -10.94
C LYS A 97 -7.57 -4.56 -9.51
N ILE A 98 -8.28 -5.37 -8.74
CA ILE A 98 -8.51 -5.11 -7.32
C ILE A 98 -8.17 -6.38 -6.56
N ALA A 99 -7.31 -6.24 -5.54
CA ALA A 99 -6.93 -7.30 -4.63
C ALA A 99 -7.47 -7.01 -3.22
N PHE A 100 -8.04 -8.03 -2.61
CA PHE A 100 -8.47 -8.01 -1.21
C PHE A 100 -7.66 -9.04 -0.43
N PHE A 101 -7.08 -8.60 0.69
CA PHE A 101 -6.30 -9.44 1.60
C PHE A 101 -6.83 -9.27 3.02
N GLY A 102 -7.23 -10.36 3.64
CA GLY A 102 -7.72 -10.39 5.02
C GLY A 102 -6.92 -11.36 5.90
N GLY A 103 -7.28 -11.42 7.18
CA GLY A 103 -6.58 -12.27 8.14
C GLY A 103 -5.14 -11.83 8.41
N LEU A 104 -4.83 -10.53 8.24
CA LEU A 104 -3.48 -10.01 8.33
C LEU A 104 -3.15 -9.54 9.75
N GLY A 105 -2.10 -10.10 10.35
CA GLY A 105 -1.61 -9.72 11.68
C GLY A 105 -0.47 -8.70 11.69
N ILE A 106 -0.25 -7.95 10.62
CA ILE A 106 0.91 -7.05 10.50
C ILE A 106 0.86 -5.84 11.44
N GLY A 107 -0.34 -5.35 11.79
CA GLY A 107 -0.49 -4.12 12.56
C GLY A 107 -0.17 -2.86 11.77
N ARG A 108 -0.17 -1.71 12.43
CA ARG A 108 0.10 -0.39 11.85
C ARG A 108 0.84 0.53 12.82
N ILE A 109 1.52 1.53 12.30
CA ILE A 109 2.20 2.58 13.07
C ILE A 109 1.18 3.69 13.41
N ASN A 110 0.47 4.17 12.38
CA ASN A 110 -0.45 5.28 12.49
C ASN A 110 -1.87 4.88 12.09
N GLU A 111 -2.83 5.73 12.46
CA GLU A 111 -4.20 5.62 11.95
C GLU A 111 -4.20 5.82 10.44
N PRO A 112 -5.00 5.04 9.67
CA PRO A 112 -5.19 5.32 8.26
C PRO A 112 -5.90 6.67 8.08
N LEU A 113 -5.60 7.33 6.97
CA LEU A 113 -6.22 8.60 6.64
C LEU A 113 -7.46 8.36 5.78
N ARG A 114 -8.48 9.16 6.00
CA ARG A 114 -9.67 9.13 5.14
C ARG A 114 -9.46 10.07 3.95
N THR A 115 -9.83 9.64 2.76
CA THR A 115 -9.90 10.54 1.61
C THR A 115 -10.96 11.62 1.86
N LYS A 116 -10.74 12.85 1.40
CA LYS A 116 -11.62 14.00 1.70
C LYS A 116 -13.05 13.81 1.18
N ASP A 117 -13.21 13.08 0.09
CA ASP A 117 -14.52 12.66 -0.44
C ASP A 117 -15.17 11.52 0.37
N GLY A 118 -14.48 10.98 1.37
CA GLY A 118 -14.96 9.91 2.24
C GLY A 118 -14.91 8.51 1.64
N THR A 119 -14.44 8.35 0.41
CA THR A 119 -14.50 7.09 -0.34
C THR A 119 -13.64 5.99 0.27
N LEU A 120 -12.40 6.30 0.70
CA LEU A 120 -11.45 5.30 1.18
C LEU A 120 -10.80 5.66 2.52
N LEU A 121 -10.34 4.60 3.21
CA LEU A 121 -9.24 4.68 4.17
C LEU A 121 -7.95 4.29 3.46
N VAL A 122 -6.89 5.07 3.62
CA VAL A 122 -5.59 4.89 3.00
C VAL A 122 -4.52 4.83 4.09
N ALA A 123 -3.63 3.86 4.01
CA ALA A 123 -2.54 3.71 4.97
C ALA A 123 -1.66 4.97 5.04
N SER A 124 -1.08 5.24 6.21
CA SER A 124 -0.13 6.34 6.38
C SER A 124 1.13 6.12 5.54
N LEU A 125 1.85 7.20 5.23
CA LEU A 125 3.11 7.08 4.49
C LEU A 125 4.16 6.26 5.27
N GLU A 126 4.14 6.31 6.61
CA GLU A 126 5.01 5.51 7.46
C GLU A 126 4.68 4.01 7.34
N ASP A 127 3.40 3.65 7.37
CA ASP A 127 2.95 2.27 7.19
C ASP A 127 3.27 1.76 5.78
N LEU A 128 3.06 2.61 4.77
CA LEU A 128 3.38 2.30 3.38
C LEU A 128 4.89 2.09 3.19
N LEU A 129 5.74 2.91 3.83
CA LEU A 129 7.18 2.74 3.75
C LEU A 129 7.61 1.42 4.40
N ALA A 130 7.09 1.09 5.60
CA ALA A 130 7.40 -0.17 6.29
C ALA A 130 6.95 -1.40 5.48
N THR A 131 5.77 -1.37 4.87
CA THR A 131 5.28 -2.47 4.00
C THR A 131 6.06 -2.57 2.70
N LYS A 132 6.52 -1.46 2.12
CA LYS A 132 7.39 -1.46 0.93
C LYS A 132 8.78 -2.03 1.20
N LEU A 133 9.32 -1.87 2.42
CA LEU A 133 10.55 -2.55 2.83
C LEU A 133 10.41 -4.07 2.75
N LYS A 134 9.24 -4.62 3.11
CA LYS A 134 8.96 -6.06 2.91
C LYS A 134 8.87 -6.40 1.42
N THR A 135 8.20 -5.58 0.63
CA THR A 135 7.99 -5.81 -0.80
C THR A 135 9.32 -5.93 -1.56
N ILE A 136 10.30 -5.05 -1.29
CA ILE A 136 11.62 -5.10 -1.96
C ILE A 136 12.48 -6.30 -1.55
N LEU A 137 12.14 -7.00 -0.47
CA LEU A 137 12.77 -8.27 -0.12
C LEU A 137 12.14 -9.46 -0.85
N ASP A 138 10.90 -9.32 -1.29
CA ASP A 138 10.17 -10.38 -1.99
C ASP A 138 10.40 -10.33 -3.51
N ARG A 139 10.62 -9.12 -4.05
CA ARG A 139 10.82 -8.90 -5.49
C ARG A 139 11.66 -7.65 -5.76
N ALA A 140 12.44 -7.71 -6.85
CA ALA A 140 13.31 -6.62 -7.29
C ALA A 140 12.65 -5.86 -8.46
N GLU A 141 11.65 -5.00 -8.15
CA GLU A 141 10.95 -4.20 -9.16
C GLU A 141 11.22 -2.70 -8.96
N ALA A 142 11.66 -2.01 -10.01
CA ALA A 142 12.04 -0.59 -9.98
C ALA A 142 10.92 0.32 -9.45
N LYS A 143 9.65 -0.01 -9.72
CA LYS A 143 8.51 0.76 -9.22
C LYS A 143 8.44 0.79 -7.68
N ASP A 144 8.82 -0.31 -7.00
CA ASP A 144 8.78 -0.38 -5.54
C ASP A 144 9.91 0.46 -4.91
N TYR A 145 11.09 0.47 -5.54
CA TYR A 145 12.20 1.35 -5.14
C TYR A 145 11.91 2.83 -5.42
N ARG A 146 11.18 3.14 -6.49
CA ARG A 146 10.70 4.50 -6.77
C ARG A 146 9.70 4.97 -5.71
N ASP A 147 8.77 4.11 -5.29
CA ASP A 147 7.85 4.40 -4.20
C ASP A 147 8.61 4.71 -2.90
N LEU A 148 9.64 3.92 -2.55
CA LEU A 148 10.51 4.19 -1.40
C LEU A 148 11.22 5.55 -1.53
N SER A 149 11.85 5.81 -2.69
CA SER A 149 12.59 7.06 -2.93
C SER A 149 11.72 8.29 -2.74
N VAL A 150 10.50 8.28 -3.25
CA VAL A 150 9.61 9.44 -3.15
C VAL A 150 9.07 9.65 -1.73
N MET A 151 8.75 8.58 -0.99
CA MET A 151 8.35 8.69 0.41
C MET A 151 9.48 9.23 1.29
N LEU A 152 10.72 8.77 1.08
CA LEU A 152 11.90 9.29 1.77
C LEU A 152 12.16 10.77 1.41
N SER A 153 11.97 11.15 0.15
CA SER A 153 12.08 12.55 -0.30
C SER A 153 10.98 13.44 0.29
N ALA A 154 9.82 12.88 0.61
CA ALA A 154 8.73 13.55 1.32
C ALA A 154 8.96 13.66 2.84
N GLY A 155 10.11 13.16 3.35
CA GLY A 155 10.50 13.30 4.76
C GLY A 155 10.08 12.14 5.65
N VAL A 156 9.58 11.02 5.10
CA VAL A 156 9.28 9.82 5.91
C VAL A 156 10.59 9.21 6.41
N SER A 157 10.70 8.92 7.70
CA SER A 157 11.93 8.39 8.29
C SER A 157 12.15 6.92 7.94
N LEU A 158 13.33 6.63 7.33
CA LEU A 158 13.75 5.26 7.04
C LEU A 158 14.01 4.48 8.32
N GLU A 159 14.61 5.11 9.34
CA GLU A 159 14.94 4.48 10.63
C GLU A 159 13.68 3.96 11.31
N LYS A 160 12.63 4.83 11.39
CA LYS A 160 11.33 4.44 11.96
C LYS A 160 10.66 3.34 11.14
N ALA A 161 10.71 3.43 9.82
CA ALA A 161 10.12 2.40 8.95
C ALA A 161 10.85 1.05 9.08
N LEU A 162 12.17 1.04 9.27
CA LEU A 162 12.95 -0.18 9.53
C LEU A 162 12.56 -0.80 10.87
N GLY A 163 12.41 0.01 11.93
CA GLY A 163 11.94 -0.47 13.25
C GLY A 163 10.52 -1.03 13.18
N ALA A 164 9.62 -0.34 12.47
CA ALA A 164 8.26 -0.83 12.24
C ALA A 164 8.24 -2.12 11.42
N PHE A 165 9.02 -2.21 10.34
CA PHE A 165 9.17 -3.41 9.54
C PHE A 165 9.62 -4.62 10.39
N ALA A 166 10.60 -4.42 11.27
CA ALA A 166 11.07 -5.46 12.18
C ALA A 166 9.92 -5.98 13.07
N ASN A 167 9.13 -5.07 13.62
CA ASN A 167 8.03 -5.40 14.51
C ASN A 167 6.81 -6.00 13.77
N MET A 168 6.47 -5.48 12.59
CA MET A 168 5.36 -5.99 11.76
C MET A 168 5.59 -7.40 11.26
N TYR A 169 6.81 -7.71 10.84
CA TYR A 169 7.12 -8.95 10.12
C TYR A 169 8.04 -9.91 10.89
N GLY A 170 8.54 -9.53 12.07
CA GLY A 170 9.48 -10.36 12.83
C GLY A 170 10.78 -10.63 12.06
N LYS A 171 11.24 -9.70 11.24
CA LYS A 171 12.41 -9.85 10.37
C LYS A 171 13.52 -8.89 10.74
N ASP A 172 14.78 -9.30 10.52
CA ASP A 172 15.94 -8.44 10.69
C ASP A 172 15.89 -7.25 9.72
N PRO A 173 15.82 -5.99 10.21
CA PRO A 173 15.75 -4.81 9.38
C PRO A 173 17.02 -4.57 8.56
N SER A 174 18.16 -5.17 8.95
CA SER A 174 19.41 -5.08 8.18
C SER A 174 19.29 -5.66 6.77
N LEU A 175 18.39 -6.62 6.56
CA LEU A 175 18.10 -7.19 5.24
C LEU A 175 17.49 -6.13 4.31
N ALA A 176 16.49 -5.39 4.78
CA ALA A 176 15.86 -4.32 4.02
C ALA A 176 16.86 -3.17 3.79
N LEU A 177 17.65 -2.81 4.80
CA LEU A 177 18.67 -1.78 4.70
C LEU A 177 19.74 -2.11 3.62
N LYS A 178 20.14 -3.39 3.51
CA LYS A 178 21.04 -3.85 2.44
C LYS A 178 20.35 -3.77 1.08
N ALA A 179 19.10 -4.23 0.98
CA ALA A 179 18.34 -4.25 -0.27
C ALA A 179 18.16 -2.86 -0.88
N ILE A 180 17.86 -1.83 -0.05
CA ILE A 180 17.69 -0.43 -0.51
C ILE A 180 18.88 0.09 -1.32
N GLY A 181 20.09 -0.38 -1.07
CA GLY A 181 21.31 0.07 -1.77
C GLY A 181 21.74 -0.82 -2.93
N PHE A 182 21.01 -1.88 -3.23
CA PHE A 182 21.39 -2.88 -4.24
C PHE A 182 20.47 -2.78 -5.47
N PHE A 183 21.03 -2.46 -6.63
CA PHE A 183 20.28 -2.15 -7.86
C PHE A 183 20.68 -3.03 -9.06
N LYS A 184 21.05 -4.31 -8.82
CA LYS A 184 21.54 -5.19 -9.89
C LYS A 184 20.54 -6.27 -10.32
N ASP A 185 19.47 -6.50 -9.54
CA ASP A 185 18.49 -7.56 -9.79
C ASP A 185 17.25 -7.02 -10.49
N GLY A 186 16.50 -7.92 -11.11
CA GLY A 186 15.23 -7.62 -11.76
C GLY A 186 15.35 -6.51 -12.80
N ASP A 187 14.44 -5.55 -12.77
CA ASP A 187 14.44 -4.36 -13.62
C ASP A 187 15.07 -3.12 -12.97
N LEU A 188 15.77 -3.28 -11.83
CA LEU A 188 16.36 -2.18 -11.05
C LEU A 188 17.42 -1.37 -11.81
N ALA A 189 17.99 -1.94 -12.88
CA ALA A 189 18.87 -1.19 -13.78
C ALA A 189 18.12 0.00 -14.45
N SER A 190 16.79 -0.08 -14.57
CA SER A 190 15.93 0.99 -15.11
C SER A 190 15.61 2.09 -14.10
N LEU A 191 15.92 1.89 -12.81
CA LEU A 191 15.64 2.88 -11.76
C LEU A 191 16.43 4.17 -12.02
N PRO A 192 15.76 5.35 -12.07
CA PRO A 192 16.44 6.62 -12.28
C PRO A 192 17.59 6.85 -11.31
N LYS A 193 18.70 7.39 -11.80
CA LYS A 193 19.87 7.66 -10.94
C LYS A 193 19.56 8.58 -9.76
N GLY A 194 18.62 9.52 -9.94
CA GLY A 194 18.14 10.39 -8.85
C GLY A 194 17.56 9.57 -7.69
N ASP A 195 16.71 8.60 -8.01
CA ASP A 195 16.11 7.70 -7.00
C ASP A 195 17.19 6.85 -6.31
N GLN A 196 18.14 6.29 -7.07
CA GLN A 196 19.26 5.54 -6.50
C GLN A 196 20.09 6.39 -5.52
N ILE A 197 20.30 7.68 -5.82
CA ILE A 197 21.04 8.61 -4.94
C ILE A 197 20.26 8.85 -3.65
N VAL A 198 18.94 9.10 -3.74
CA VAL A 198 18.07 9.30 -2.57
C VAL A 198 18.12 8.07 -1.66
N LEU A 199 17.94 6.88 -2.22
CA LEU A 199 17.93 5.62 -1.49
C LEU A 199 19.27 5.34 -0.80
N ARG A 200 20.40 5.52 -1.51
CA ARG A 200 21.74 5.37 -0.90
C ARG A 200 21.98 6.36 0.22
N LYS A 201 21.66 7.65 -0.01
CA LYS A 201 21.82 8.68 1.02
C LYS A 201 20.98 8.39 2.26
N ALA A 202 19.74 7.94 2.08
CA ALA A 202 18.89 7.56 3.21
C ALA A 202 19.48 6.38 3.97
N ARG A 203 19.90 5.31 3.26
CA ARG A 203 20.57 4.14 3.85
C ARG A 203 21.82 4.52 4.65
N ASP A 204 22.68 5.35 4.06
CA ASP A 204 23.98 5.70 4.65
C ASP A 204 23.87 6.63 5.86
N ARG A 205 22.70 7.24 6.09
CA ARG A 205 22.39 8.05 7.26
C ARG A 205 21.84 7.26 8.44
N VAL A 206 21.39 6.03 8.22
CA VAL A 206 20.88 5.19 9.29
C VAL A 206 22.02 4.85 10.25
N SER A 207 22.00 5.44 11.42
CA SER A 207 22.96 5.17 12.51
C SER A 207 22.38 4.25 13.58
N GLU A 208 21.06 4.29 13.77
CA GLU A 208 20.34 3.52 14.76
C GLU A 208 18.94 3.19 14.22
N ILE A 209 18.44 2.02 14.55
CA ILE A 209 17.08 1.60 14.22
C ILE A 209 16.28 1.57 15.52
N PRO A 210 15.34 2.51 15.71
CA PRO A 210 14.57 2.59 16.94
C PRO A 210 13.57 1.44 17.04
N GLU A 211 13.25 1.06 18.28
CA GLU A 211 12.06 0.25 18.51
C GLU A 211 10.82 1.10 18.23
N VAL A 212 9.93 0.58 17.37
CA VAL A 212 8.69 1.26 16.97
C VAL A 212 7.51 0.43 17.43
N LEU A 213 6.68 1.02 18.29
CA LEU A 213 5.44 0.39 18.71
C LEU A 213 4.46 0.36 17.55
N ILE A 214 3.82 -0.78 17.35
CA ILE A 214 2.76 -0.97 16.36
C ILE A 214 1.45 -1.32 17.05
N THR A 215 0.37 -0.73 16.56
CA THR A 215 -0.99 -1.10 16.96
C THR A 215 -1.38 -2.37 16.24
N ARG A 216 -1.66 -3.44 17.01
CA ARG A 216 -2.17 -4.71 16.49
C ARG A 216 -3.69 -4.76 16.69
N GLY A 217 -4.36 -5.61 15.92
CA GLY A 217 -5.79 -5.87 16.06
C GLY A 217 -6.65 -5.27 14.96
N SER A 218 -6.35 -4.09 14.43
CA SER A 218 -7.06 -3.56 13.26
C SER A 218 -6.17 -2.65 12.43
N LEU A 219 -6.23 -2.81 11.10
CA LEU A 219 -5.62 -1.87 10.16
C LEU A 219 -6.50 -0.63 9.95
N ALA A 220 -7.82 -0.81 9.99
CA ALA A 220 -8.76 0.29 10.02
C ALA A 220 -8.88 0.86 11.44
N ASN A 221 -9.20 2.14 11.55
CA ASN A 221 -9.51 2.72 12.84
C ASN A 221 -10.83 2.15 13.34
N THR A 222 -10.80 1.40 14.44
CA THR A 222 -11.97 0.82 15.08
C THR A 222 -12.19 1.39 16.47
N THR A 223 -11.84 2.63 16.73
CA THR A 223 -12.37 3.27 17.93
C THR A 223 -13.85 3.52 17.67
N PRO A 224 -14.78 2.80 18.33
CA PRO A 224 -16.20 3.14 18.26
C PRO A 224 -16.36 4.56 18.77
N SER A 225 -16.98 5.41 17.97
CA SER A 225 -17.48 6.71 18.41
C SER A 225 -18.57 6.55 19.46
#